data_56a3824f6ddfc3af85719bfc28090040
#
_entry.id   56a3824f6ddfc3af85719bfc28090040
#
_cell.length_a   1.000
_cell.length_b   1.000
_cell.length_c   1.000
_cell.angle_alpha   90.00
_cell.angle_beta   90.00
_cell.angle_gamma   90.00
#
_symmetry.space_group_name_H-M   'P 1'
#
loop_
_entity.id
_entity.type
_entity.pdbx_description
1 polymer ?
#
loop_
_entity_poly.entity_id
_entity_poly.type
_entity_poly.pdbx_seq_one_letter_code
_entity_poly.pdbx_strand_id
1 'polypeptide(L)'
;MDPAFHAPFSLSTLYQTLPFGTCCVLFILWAVYHILSRRYAPVTITGPTRREEVGAHGETTEELVHKWCKSLKEGFTASWWLPIGHAQTIYSALADFSMDDHVTYQRQLLRLPDGGTIGVDVYPPLATKLADDAPVIIVNHGLTGGSHESYVRNLVIWLTKPITEGGLGGRAAVVNFRGCAGTPLTSPHLYCSGNTIDNHTATTYLASLFPDAPLLGVGFSLGAAVMTRYLGEQGDKSRLRAAVVLYCPLELKAMSAKLDSAHLFPRLYSLTMARKILKSISPHLLPHSPLSSPSSPLHVNIPEILSLSSSVKYKWTLRASKVTELVVTKVGGSAPCFPFEGMDQFLEWACPSGWIGRIKRPTLAISALDDPIVSGDCLPYSAVRASSHMILAGVAQGGHLGSFDSPFPFGPDKHRRWHVRPTIEFLRGVIEDLPKTASEQELDRVQVEEREEGWSWVGEVGWKVVGEEEECGWVGNGDV
;
A
#
# COMPACT_ATOMS: atom_id res chain seq x y z
N MET A 1 -17.19 -3.60 72.58
CA MET A 1 -17.11 -4.24 71.28
C MET A 1 -17.13 -3.14 70.21
N ASP A 2 -15.95 -2.68 69.82
CA ASP A 2 -15.79 -1.67 68.79
C ASP A 2 -15.76 -2.30 67.39
N PRO A 3 -16.47 -1.78 66.40
CA PRO A 3 -16.33 -2.20 65.03
C PRO A 3 -15.22 -1.36 64.37
N ALA A 4 -14.09 -2.03 64.05
CA ALA A 4 -13.00 -1.40 63.33
C ALA A 4 -13.42 -0.95 61.92
N PHE A 5 -13.15 0.29 61.64
CA PHE A 5 -13.31 0.99 60.35
C PHE A 5 -12.38 0.36 59.31
N HIS A 6 -12.95 -0.17 58.23
CA HIS A 6 -12.27 -0.31 56.96
C HIS A 6 -12.58 0.92 56.12
N ALA A 7 -11.71 1.91 56.10
CA ALA A 7 -11.77 2.99 55.14
C ALA A 7 -11.17 2.48 53.79
N PRO A 8 -11.85 2.69 52.64
CA PRO A 8 -11.26 2.37 51.36
C PRO A 8 -10.14 3.35 51.07
N PHE A 9 -8.94 2.81 50.78
CA PHE A 9 -7.85 3.62 50.25
C PHE A 9 -8.25 4.26 48.95
N SER A 10 -8.50 5.59 48.96
CA SER A 10 -8.78 6.33 47.74
C SER A 10 -7.47 6.82 47.12
N LEU A 11 -7.35 6.72 45.81
CA LEU A 11 -6.22 7.24 45.05
C LEU A 11 -5.92 8.73 45.34
N SER A 12 -6.94 9.50 45.78
CA SER A 12 -6.80 10.91 46.17
C SER A 12 -5.97 11.11 47.43
N THR A 13 -5.86 10.11 48.32
CA THR A 13 -5.07 10.20 49.55
C THR A 13 -3.57 9.99 49.27
N LEU A 14 -3.23 9.26 48.23
CA LEU A 14 -1.83 9.03 47.82
C LEU A 14 -1.18 10.31 47.24
N TYR A 15 -1.95 11.17 46.58
CA TYR A 15 -1.44 12.41 45.99
C TYR A 15 -1.07 13.48 47.05
N GLN A 16 -1.61 13.40 48.25
CA GLN A 16 -1.33 14.40 49.30
C GLN A 16 -0.06 14.10 50.13
N THR A 17 0.52 12.90 50.00
CA THR A 17 1.65 12.45 50.85
C THR A 17 2.96 12.28 50.11
N LEU A 18 2.99 12.27 48.77
CA LEU A 18 4.21 12.10 48.00
C LEU A 18 4.75 13.45 47.51
N PRO A 19 6.04 13.75 47.68
CA PRO A 19 6.65 14.94 47.09
C PRO A 19 6.44 14.92 45.57
N PHE A 20 6.11 16.08 44.98
CA PHE A 20 5.86 16.23 43.52
C PHE A 20 6.93 15.55 42.66
N GLY A 21 8.22 15.65 43.07
CA GLY A 21 9.33 14.96 42.41
C GLY A 21 9.21 13.44 42.39
N THR A 22 8.69 12.83 43.46
CA THR A 22 8.48 11.38 43.55
C THR A 22 7.36 10.95 42.61
N CYS A 23 6.27 11.72 42.51
CA CYS A 23 5.19 11.46 41.54
C CYS A 23 5.68 11.54 40.11
N CYS A 24 6.52 12.51 39.77
CA CYS A 24 7.15 12.62 38.45
C CYS A 24 8.04 11.43 38.13
N VAL A 25 8.87 10.98 39.08
CA VAL A 25 9.74 9.81 38.90
C VAL A 25 8.92 8.53 38.72
N LEU A 26 7.89 8.32 39.53
CA LEU A 26 7.00 7.15 39.40
C LEU A 26 6.24 7.19 38.06
N PHE A 27 5.80 8.34 37.61
CA PHE A 27 5.17 8.48 36.30
C PHE A 27 6.15 8.18 35.16
N ILE A 28 7.38 8.68 35.25
CA ILE A 28 8.43 8.38 34.27
C ILE A 28 8.75 6.88 34.25
N LEU A 29 8.94 6.25 35.42
CA LEU A 29 9.19 4.82 35.51
C LEU A 29 8.02 3.99 35.00
N TRP A 30 6.79 4.38 35.30
CA TRP A 30 5.58 3.76 34.78
C TRP A 30 5.50 3.91 33.23
N ALA A 31 5.75 5.12 32.71
CA ALA A 31 5.78 5.39 31.27
C ALA A 31 6.87 4.55 30.58
N VAL A 32 8.10 4.55 31.12
CA VAL A 32 9.22 3.74 30.62
C VAL A 32 8.88 2.24 30.64
N TYR A 33 8.31 1.76 31.75
CA TYR A 33 7.88 0.35 31.85
C TYR A 33 6.84 0.03 30.77
N HIS A 34 5.81 0.84 30.60
CA HIS A 34 4.78 0.63 29.58
C HIS A 34 5.32 0.74 28.15
N ILE A 35 6.24 1.68 27.90
CA ILE A 35 6.93 1.80 26.60
C ILE A 35 7.75 0.54 26.33
N LEU A 36 8.53 0.07 27.29
CA LEU A 36 9.37 -1.12 27.12
C LEU A 36 8.57 -2.42 27.04
N SER A 37 7.51 -2.56 27.85
CA SER A 37 6.65 -3.74 27.83
C SER A 37 5.80 -3.90 26.56
N ARG A 38 5.53 -2.78 25.85
CA ARG A 38 4.77 -2.77 24.59
C ARG A 38 5.62 -2.95 23.34
N ARG A 39 6.91 -3.18 23.47
CA ARG A 39 7.81 -3.31 22.31
C ARG A 39 7.54 -4.54 21.46
N TYR A 40 7.23 -5.65 22.11
CA TYR A 40 6.91 -6.88 21.40
C TYR A 40 5.45 -6.87 20.93
N ALA A 41 5.25 -7.10 19.65
CA ALA A 41 3.94 -7.19 19.02
C ALA A 41 3.76 -8.61 18.44
N PRO A 42 2.89 -9.44 19.02
CA PRO A 42 2.57 -10.73 18.45
C PRO A 42 1.86 -10.54 17.09
N VAL A 43 2.02 -11.52 16.22
CA VAL A 43 1.31 -11.57 14.94
C VAL A 43 0.16 -12.57 15.09
N THR A 44 -1.05 -12.10 14.77
CA THR A 44 -2.24 -12.93 14.69
C THR A 44 -2.50 -13.32 13.25
N ILE A 45 -2.48 -14.60 12.96
CA ILE A 45 -2.78 -15.11 11.61
C ILE A 45 -4.27 -15.43 11.53
N THR A 46 -4.93 -14.89 10.52
CA THR A 46 -6.30 -15.25 10.13
C THR A 46 -6.24 -15.83 8.72
N GLY A 47 -6.57 -17.09 8.60
CA GLY A 47 -6.56 -17.84 7.35
C GLY A 47 -7.96 -18.27 6.92
N PRO A 48 -8.05 -18.88 5.73
CA PRO A 48 -9.25 -19.48 5.18
C PRO A 48 -9.79 -20.61 6.06
N THR A 49 -11.13 -20.72 6.11
CA THR A 49 -11.77 -21.93 6.67
C THR A 49 -11.88 -23.05 5.62
N ARG A 50 -11.83 -22.70 4.34
CA ARG A 50 -11.76 -23.66 3.23
C ARG A 50 -10.31 -23.84 2.83
N ARG A 51 -9.87 -25.10 2.75
CA ARG A 51 -8.55 -25.43 2.24
C ARG A 51 -8.65 -25.70 0.75
N GLU A 52 -8.09 -24.83 -0.06
CA GLU A 52 -7.84 -25.03 -1.48
C GLU A 52 -6.33 -25.12 -1.69
N GLU A 53 -5.91 -26.07 -2.49
CA GLU A 53 -4.51 -26.29 -2.83
C GLU A 53 -4.02 -25.17 -3.77
N VAL A 54 -2.82 -24.70 -3.55
CA VAL A 54 -2.21 -23.59 -4.31
C VAL A 54 -0.95 -24.03 -5.05
N GLY A 55 -0.91 -25.20 -5.57
CA GLY A 55 0.26 -25.67 -6.32
C GLY A 55 0.24 -27.15 -6.64
N ALA A 56 1.29 -27.61 -7.33
CA ALA A 56 1.39 -28.99 -7.80
C ALA A 56 1.51 -30.03 -6.68
N HIS A 57 1.83 -29.63 -5.46
CA HIS A 57 2.06 -30.52 -4.31
C HIS A 57 0.94 -30.51 -3.27
N GLY A 58 -0.18 -29.82 -3.54
CA GLY A 58 -1.34 -29.82 -2.66
C GLY A 58 -1.20 -28.94 -1.41
N GLU A 59 -0.20 -28.04 -1.38
CA GLU A 59 -0.02 -27.10 -0.26
C GLU A 59 -1.07 -26.00 -0.31
N THR A 60 -1.54 -25.59 0.86
CA THR A 60 -2.43 -24.42 1.01
C THR A 60 -1.61 -23.13 1.22
N THR A 61 -2.21 -21.98 0.99
CA THR A 61 -1.56 -20.68 1.28
C THR A 61 -1.15 -20.59 2.75
N GLU A 62 -1.91 -21.16 3.68
CA GLU A 62 -1.60 -21.16 5.10
C GLU A 62 -0.34 -22.01 5.41
N GLU A 63 -0.23 -23.19 4.82
CA GLU A 63 0.94 -24.05 4.97
C GLU A 63 2.19 -23.39 4.40
N LEU A 64 2.09 -22.73 3.25
CA LEU A 64 3.16 -21.96 2.67
C LEU A 64 3.64 -20.84 3.61
N VAL A 65 2.70 -20.05 4.17
CA VAL A 65 3.02 -19.00 5.14
C VAL A 65 3.70 -19.60 6.39
N HIS A 66 3.18 -20.70 6.90
CA HIS A 66 3.78 -21.37 8.07
C HIS A 66 5.17 -21.93 7.80
N LYS A 67 5.44 -22.42 6.62
CA LYS A 67 6.73 -22.98 6.23
C LYS A 67 7.79 -21.89 6.05
N TRP A 68 7.46 -20.84 5.31
CA TRP A 68 8.40 -19.84 4.82
C TRP A 68 8.51 -18.60 5.70
N CYS A 69 7.39 -18.09 6.24
CA CYS A 69 7.36 -16.81 6.95
C CYS A 69 7.76 -16.95 8.43
N LYS A 70 9.04 -17.20 8.67
CA LYS A 70 9.58 -17.34 10.04
C LYS A 70 9.42 -16.05 10.84
N SER A 71 9.60 -14.89 10.20
CA SER A 71 9.44 -13.59 10.84
C SER A 71 8.03 -13.31 11.35
N LEU A 72 6.99 -13.92 10.76
CA LEU A 72 5.63 -13.86 11.31
C LEU A 72 5.50 -14.63 12.63
N LYS A 73 6.22 -15.74 12.79
CA LYS A 73 6.25 -16.52 14.04
C LYS A 73 7.07 -15.82 15.12
N GLU A 74 8.19 -15.20 14.73
CA GLU A 74 9.06 -14.44 15.61
C GLU A 74 8.40 -13.17 16.14
N GLY A 75 7.38 -12.66 15.41
CA GLY A 75 6.68 -11.44 15.74
C GLY A 75 7.47 -10.17 15.44
N PHE A 76 6.91 -9.05 15.85
CA PHE A 76 7.47 -7.71 15.64
C PHE A 76 7.93 -7.11 16.96
N THR A 77 9.13 -6.55 16.99
CA THR A 77 9.62 -5.75 18.12
C THR A 77 9.79 -4.31 17.67
N ALA A 78 8.86 -3.45 18.08
CA ALA A 78 8.89 -2.04 17.73
C ALA A 78 10.15 -1.35 18.25
N SER A 79 10.68 -0.40 17.48
CA SER A 79 11.71 0.52 17.94
C SER A 79 11.28 1.18 19.24
N TRP A 80 12.12 1.16 20.29
CA TRP A 80 11.74 1.69 21.61
C TRP A 80 11.41 3.19 21.58
N TRP A 81 11.93 3.91 20.62
CA TRP A 81 11.70 5.34 20.38
C TRP A 81 10.47 5.62 19.49
N LEU A 82 9.88 4.58 18.91
CA LEU A 82 8.61 4.59 18.15
C LEU A 82 7.64 3.53 18.70
N PRO A 83 7.21 3.63 19.95
CA PRO A 83 6.55 2.52 20.65
C PRO A 83 5.07 2.32 20.32
N ILE A 84 4.46 3.23 19.57
CA ILE A 84 3.02 3.23 19.25
C ILE A 84 2.75 3.50 17.77
N GLY A 85 1.64 3.03 17.24
CA GLY A 85 1.28 3.18 15.83
C GLY A 85 1.24 4.62 15.33
N HIS A 86 0.78 5.56 16.13
CA HIS A 86 0.83 6.98 15.78
C HIS A 86 2.27 7.48 15.55
N ALA A 87 3.21 7.14 16.44
CA ALA A 87 4.61 7.53 16.30
C ALA A 87 5.23 6.89 15.05
N GLN A 88 4.97 5.60 14.81
CA GLN A 88 5.40 4.86 13.63
C GLN A 88 4.88 5.52 12.34
N THR A 89 3.59 5.86 12.30
CA THR A 89 2.95 6.50 11.14
C THR A 89 3.50 7.89 10.86
N ILE A 90 3.62 8.72 11.90
CA ILE A 90 4.12 10.09 11.77
C ILE A 90 5.59 10.07 11.32
N TYR A 91 6.39 9.19 11.91
CA TYR A 91 7.79 9.04 11.53
C TYR A 91 7.92 8.58 10.08
N SER A 92 7.14 7.59 9.65
CA SER A 92 7.12 7.13 8.25
C SER A 92 6.77 8.23 7.25
N ALA A 93 5.92 9.18 7.67
CA ALA A 93 5.44 10.27 6.81
C ALA A 93 6.32 11.53 6.80
N LEU A 94 7.09 11.79 7.86
CA LEU A 94 7.77 13.07 8.07
C LEU A 94 9.30 12.97 8.22
N ALA A 95 9.84 11.78 8.53
CA ALA A 95 11.29 11.65 8.70
C ALA A 95 12.02 11.81 7.36
N ASP A 96 13.24 12.28 7.43
CA ASP A 96 14.10 12.38 6.27
C ASP A 96 14.74 11.01 5.97
N PHE A 97 14.35 10.43 4.86
CA PHE A 97 14.90 9.18 4.31
C PHE A 97 15.76 9.42 3.07
N SER A 98 16.19 10.67 2.85
CA SER A 98 16.91 11.07 1.64
C SER A 98 18.23 10.34 1.47
N MET A 99 18.89 9.99 2.56
CA MET A 99 20.17 9.30 2.55
C MET A 99 20.06 7.77 2.57
N ASP A 100 18.83 7.23 2.56
CA ASP A 100 18.60 5.80 2.70
C ASP A 100 18.03 5.20 1.40
N ASP A 101 18.38 3.94 1.16
CA ASP A 101 17.79 3.12 0.07
C ASP A 101 17.78 3.85 -1.29
N HIS A 102 18.94 4.32 -1.73
CA HIS A 102 19.07 4.98 -3.03
C HIS A 102 18.77 4.00 -4.16
N VAL A 103 17.78 4.33 -4.97
CA VAL A 103 17.37 3.56 -6.15
C VAL A 103 17.29 4.52 -7.34
N THR A 104 18.07 4.23 -8.38
CA THR A 104 17.97 4.92 -9.67
C THR A 104 17.19 4.03 -10.62
N TYR A 105 16.00 4.48 -10.98
CA TYR A 105 15.09 3.73 -11.85
C TYR A 105 15.32 4.08 -13.33
N GLN A 106 15.03 3.12 -14.19
CA GLN A 106 14.74 3.36 -15.59
C GLN A 106 13.21 3.46 -15.73
N ARG A 107 12.70 4.58 -16.23
CA ARG A 107 11.27 4.83 -16.40
C ARG A 107 10.82 4.54 -17.82
N GLN A 108 9.73 3.77 -17.93
CA GLN A 108 8.96 3.60 -19.15
C GLN A 108 7.62 4.33 -19.00
N LEU A 109 7.30 5.23 -19.94
CA LEU A 109 6.00 5.88 -19.98
C LEU A 109 5.09 5.12 -20.95
N LEU A 110 4.00 4.55 -20.41
CA LEU A 110 3.03 3.80 -21.19
C LEU A 110 1.76 4.62 -21.37
N ARG A 111 1.41 4.88 -22.63
CA ARG A 111 0.11 5.43 -23.02
C ARG A 111 -0.90 4.30 -23.08
N LEU A 112 -2.07 4.51 -22.48
CA LEU A 112 -3.20 3.57 -22.48
C LEU A 112 -4.24 4.00 -23.54
N PRO A 113 -5.14 3.08 -23.96
CA PRO A 113 -6.17 3.37 -24.98
C PRO A 113 -7.14 4.48 -24.58
N ASP A 114 -7.36 4.72 -23.29
CA ASP A 114 -8.19 5.82 -22.77
C ASP A 114 -7.47 7.19 -22.81
N GLY A 115 -6.28 7.24 -23.39
CA GLY A 115 -5.45 8.44 -23.47
C GLY A 115 -4.65 8.76 -22.21
N GLY A 116 -4.80 7.98 -21.13
CA GLY A 116 -4.01 8.12 -19.90
C GLY A 116 -2.58 7.66 -20.06
N THR A 117 -1.69 8.11 -19.17
CA THR A 117 -0.30 7.67 -19.13
C THR A 117 0.04 7.20 -17.73
N ILE A 118 0.73 6.07 -17.64
CA ILE A 118 1.35 5.55 -16.41
C ILE A 118 2.86 5.53 -16.56
N GLY A 119 3.57 5.64 -15.43
CA GLY A 119 5.01 5.43 -15.38
C GLY A 119 5.32 4.05 -14.80
N VAL A 120 6.18 3.30 -15.43
CA VAL A 120 6.71 2.03 -14.90
C VAL A 120 8.19 2.21 -14.63
N ASP A 121 8.55 2.35 -13.36
CA ASP A 121 9.91 2.55 -12.90
C ASP A 121 10.56 1.21 -12.57
N VAL A 122 11.55 0.84 -13.36
CA VAL A 122 12.18 -0.49 -13.32
C VAL A 122 13.55 -0.41 -12.65
N TYR A 123 13.82 -1.36 -11.73
CA TYR A 123 15.12 -1.53 -11.10
C TYR A 123 15.41 -3.02 -10.84
N PRO A 124 16.62 -3.53 -11.15
CA PRO A 124 17.64 -2.86 -11.94
C PRO A 124 17.16 -2.56 -13.38
N PRO A 125 17.82 -1.62 -14.11
CA PRO A 125 17.41 -1.21 -15.46
C PRO A 125 17.21 -2.40 -16.41
N LEU A 126 16.38 -2.23 -17.46
CA LEU A 126 16.05 -3.31 -18.41
C LEU A 126 17.27 -3.91 -19.06
N ALA A 127 18.30 -3.10 -19.36
CA ALA A 127 19.58 -3.56 -19.94
C ALA A 127 20.42 -4.42 -18.98
N THR A 128 20.13 -4.41 -17.67
CA THR A 128 20.84 -5.26 -16.70
C THR A 128 20.46 -6.72 -16.93
N LYS A 129 21.43 -7.55 -17.25
CA LYS A 129 21.22 -8.99 -17.47
C LYS A 129 20.99 -9.69 -16.12
N LEU A 130 19.82 -10.26 -15.94
CA LEU A 130 19.47 -11.22 -14.89
C LEU A 130 19.24 -12.59 -15.54
N ALA A 131 19.00 -13.62 -14.73
CA ALA A 131 18.52 -14.91 -15.24
C ALA A 131 17.15 -14.73 -15.92
N ASP A 132 16.85 -15.50 -16.95
CA ASP A 132 15.60 -15.36 -17.72
C ASP A 132 14.37 -15.64 -16.86
N ASP A 133 14.52 -16.49 -15.84
CA ASP A 133 13.51 -16.84 -14.83
C ASP A 133 13.59 -15.99 -13.56
N ALA A 134 14.42 -14.94 -13.53
CA ALA A 134 14.48 -14.04 -12.39
C ALA A 134 13.11 -13.37 -12.16
N PRO A 135 12.57 -13.37 -10.92
CA PRO A 135 11.23 -12.88 -10.67
C PRO A 135 11.10 -11.39 -10.97
N VAL A 136 9.95 -10.99 -11.51
CA VAL A 136 9.57 -9.59 -11.72
C VAL A 136 8.46 -9.22 -10.74
N ILE A 137 8.70 -8.21 -9.92
CA ILE A 137 7.79 -7.81 -8.86
C ILE A 137 7.15 -6.47 -9.19
N ILE A 138 5.84 -6.50 -9.44
CA ILE A 138 5.01 -5.33 -9.67
C ILE A 138 4.69 -4.67 -8.33
N VAL A 139 5.10 -3.41 -8.15
CA VAL A 139 4.92 -2.68 -6.89
C VAL A 139 3.96 -1.51 -7.10
N ASN A 140 2.89 -1.46 -6.32
CA ASN A 140 1.91 -0.37 -6.30
C ASN A 140 2.08 0.49 -5.06
N HIS A 141 2.29 1.79 -5.23
CA HIS A 141 2.49 2.75 -4.14
C HIS A 141 1.17 3.21 -3.48
N GLY A 142 1.26 3.86 -2.32
CA GLY A 142 0.14 4.44 -1.60
C GLY A 142 -0.42 5.72 -2.23
N LEU A 143 -1.44 6.29 -1.58
CA LEU A 143 -2.13 7.50 -2.03
C LEU A 143 -1.15 8.65 -2.27
N THR A 144 -1.17 9.24 -3.46
CA THR A 144 -0.32 10.37 -3.91
C THR A 144 1.19 10.12 -3.81
N GLY A 145 1.60 8.86 -3.73
CA GLY A 145 3.01 8.46 -3.65
C GLY A 145 3.65 8.24 -5.03
N GLY A 146 4.65 7.35 -5.05
CA GLY A 146 5.39 6.95 -6.25
C GLY A 146 6.59 6.09 -5.89
N SER A 147 7.43 5.80 -6.87
CA SER A 147 8.66 5.02 -6.71
C SER A 147 9.68 5.67 -5.76
N HIS A 148 9.62 7.00 -5.59
CA HIS A 148 10.47 7.78 -4.69
C HIS A 148 10.15 7.60 -3.21
N GLU A 149 9.00 7.07 -2.86
CA GLU A 149 8.59 6.88 -1.47
C GLU A 149 9.54 5.96 -0.71
N SER A 150 9.90 6.34 0.52
CA SER A 150 10.89 5.60 1.31
C SER A 150 10.51 4.14 1.57
N TYR A 151 9.22 3.85 1.78
CA TYR A 151 8.74 2.48 1.99
C TYR A 151 8.81 1.64 0.71
N VAL A 152 8.66 2.27 -0.47
CA VAL A 152 8.83 1.61 -1.77
C VAL A 152 10.31 1.30 -2.00
N ARG A 153 11.20 2.29 -1.89
CA ARG A 153 12.64 2.13 -2.10
C ARG A 153 13.24 1.08 -1.16
N ASN A 154 12.86 1.12 0.12
CA ASN A 154 13.29 0.13 1.10
C ASN A 154 12.94 -1.30 0.68
N LEU A 155 11.72 -1.53 0.20
CA LEU A 155 11.32 -2.84 -0.31
C LEU A 155 12.07 -3.20 -1.60
N VAL A 156 12.15 -2.26 -2.56
CA VAL A 156 12.80 -2.48 -3.87
C VAL A 156 14.24 -2.97 -3.70
N ILE A 157 15.01 -2.38 -2.79
CA ILE A 157 16.37 -2.84 -2.49
C ILE A 157 16.38 -4.33 -2.08
N TRP A 158 15.44 -4.78 -1.25
CA TRP A 158 15.39 -6.18 -0.82
C TRP A 158 14.85 -7.13 -1.89
N LEU A 159 13.93 -6.68 -2.73
CA LEU A 159 13.45 -7.46 -3.88
C LEU A 159 14.55 -7.73 -4.90
N THR A 160 15.53 -6.82 -5.03
CA THR A 160 16.55 -6.89 -6.06
C THR A 160 17.93 -7.38 -5.59
N LYS A 161 18.18 -7.35 -4.26
CA LYS A 161 19.37 -7.96 -3.67
C LYS A 161 19.51 -9.43 -4.02
N PRO A 162 20.75 -9.95 -4.19
CA PRO A 162 20.99 -11.37 -4.36
C PRO A 162 20.35 -12.22 -3.25
N ILE A 163 19.93 -13.43 -3.59
CA ILE A 163 19.38 -14.41 -2.65
C ILE A 163 20.38 -14.72 -1.52
N THR A 164 21.67 -14.77 -1.84
CA THR A 164 22.78 -14.99 -0.89
C THR A 164 22.90 -13.88 0.16
N GLU A 165 22.36 -12.69 -0.13
CA GLU A 165 22.32 -11.54 0.79
C GLU A 165 20.96 -11.36 1.46
N GLY A 166 20.08 -12.35 1.33
CA GLY A 166 18.74 -12.33 1.92
C GLY A 166 17.66 -11.65 1.07
N GLY A 167 18.02 -11.18 -0.13
CA GLY A 167 17.08 -10.61 -1.09
C GLY A 167 16.32 -11.66 -1.91
N LEU A 168 15.55 -11.20 -2.90
CA LEU A 168 14.80 -12.08 -3.80
C LEU A 168 15.53 -12.33 -5.13
N GLY A 169 16.55 -11.54 -5.46
CA GLY A 169 17.33 -11.66 -6.70
C GLY A 169 16.57 -11.28 -7.96
N GLY A 170 15.48 -10.52 -7.82
CA GLY A 170 14.56 -10.20 -8.90
C GLY A 170 14.72 -8.80 -9.48
N ARG A 171 13.76 -8.41 -10.29
CA ARG A 171 13.55 -7.08 -10.85
C ARG A 171 12.29 -6.47 -10.26
N ALA A 172 12.37 -5.27 -9.74
CA ALA A 172 11.19 -4.52 -9.27
C ALA A 172 10.71 -3.58 -10.36
N ALA A 173 9.38 -3.48 -10.53
CA ALA A 173 8.73 -2.55 -11.44
C ALA A 173 7.63 -1.79 -10.67
N VAL A 174 7.91 -0.53 -10.34
CA VAL A 174 6.97 0.32 -9.60
C VAL A 174 6.01 1.00 -10.57
N VAL A 175 4.74 0.76 -10.42
CA VAL A 175 3.69 1.40 -11.23
C VAL A 175 3.36 2.75 -10.60
N ASN A 176 3.80 3.83 -11.23
CA ASN A 176 3.41 5.18 -10.86
C ASN A 176 2.08 5.50 -11.54
N PHE A 177 1.05 5.70 -10.72
CA PHE A 177 -0.27 6.03 -11.20
C PHE A 177 -0.29 7.40 -11.91
N ARG A 178 -1.34 7.62 -12.70
CA ARG A 178 -1.57 8.85 -13.48
C ARG A 178 -1.42 10.11 -12.63
N GLY A 179 -0.56 11.05 -13.04
CA GLY A 179 -0.28 12.27 -12.30
C GLY A 179 0.55 12.11 -11.04
N CYS A 180 1.08 10.92 -10.75
CA CYS A 180 1.96 10.67 -9.62
C CYS A 180 3.43 10.58 -10.03
N ALA A 181 4.35 10.98 -9.15
CA ALA A 181 5.80 10.85 -9.32
C ALA A 181 6.32 11.37 -10.67
N GLY A 182 5.82 12.53 -11.13
CA GLY A 182 6.20 13.11 -12.42
C GLY A 182 5.57 12.44 -13.64
N THR A 183 4.73 11.41 -13.45
CA THR A 183 3.97 10.81 -14.57
C THR A 183 2.98 11.84 -15.14
N PRO A 184 3.02 12.14 -16.44
CA PRO A 184 2.14 13.16 -17.02
C PRO A 184 0.67 12.75 -16.97
N LEU A 185 -0.21 13.69 -16.65
CA LEU A 185 -1.65 13.50 -16.72
C LEU A 185 -2.14 13.88 -18.11
N THR A 186 -2.45 12.89 -18.94
CA THR A 186 -2.74 13.06 -20.37
C THR A 186 -4.18 12.74 -20.74
N SER A 187 -5.00 12.35 -19.77
CA SER A 187 -6.45 12.13 -19.92
C SER A 187 -7.20 12.79 -18.76
N PRO A 188 -8.52 13.00 -18.87
CA PRO A 188 -9.32 13.54 -17.77
C PRO A 188 -9.60 12.50 -16.66
N HIS A 189 -8.80 11.44 -16.58
CA HIS A 189 -8.97 10.37 -15.62
C HIS A 189 -7.76 10.29 -14.68
N LEU A 190 -8.03 10.23 -13.40
CA LEU A 190 -7.07 9.92 -12.34
C LEU A 190 -7.08 8.41 -12.05
N TYR A 191 -6.50 8.04 -10.91
CA TYR A 191 -6.52 6.69 -10.37
C TYR A 191 -7.38 6.65 -9.08
N CYS A 192 -7.82 5.47 -8.70
CA CYS A 192 -8.48 5.22 -7.41
C CYS A 192 -8.29 3.76 -6.98
N SER A 193 -8.67 3.45 -5.74
CA SER A 193 -8.57 2.09 -5.17
C SER A 193 -9.35 1.01 -5.92
N GLY A 194 -10.38 1.41 -6.69
CA GLY A 194 -11.23 0.50 -7.44
C GLY A 194 -10.90 0.41 -8.94
N ASN A 195 -9.95 1.20 -9.46
CA ASN A 195 -9.55 1.14 -10.87
C ASN A 195 -8.27 0.32 -11.02
N THR A 196 -8.35 -0.82 -11.69
CA THR A 196 -7.26 -1.78 -11.86
C THR A 196 -6.60 -1.74 -13.24
N ILE A 197 -7.13 -0.92 -14.18
CA ILE A 197 -6.66 -0.87 -15.57
C ILE A 197 -5.18 -0.55 -15.65
N ASP A 198 -4.70 0.43 -14.89
CA ASP A 198 -3.30 0.82 -14.87
C ASP A 198 -2.39 -0.32 -14.45
N ASN A 199 -2.77 -1.02 -13.37
CA ASN A 199 -2.04 -2.20 -12.90
C ASN A 199 -2.11 -3.37 -13.89
N HIS A 200 -3.26 -3.59 -14.52
CA HIS A 200 -3.44 -4.64 -15.52
C HIS A 200 -2.57 -4.40 -16.75
N THR A 201 -2.54 -3.16 -17.24
CA THR A 201 -1.69 -2.78 -18.38
C THR A 201 -0.21 -2.95 -18.05
N ALA A 202 0.25 -2.45 -16.89
CA ALA A 202 1.64 -2.62 -16.47
C ALA A 202 2.03 -4.10 -16.31
N THR A 203 1.15 -4.92 -15.71
CA THR A 203 1.40 -6.35 -15.54
C THR A 203 1.50 -7.07 -16.90
N THR A 204 0.62 -6.73 -17.85
CA THR A 204 0.62 -7.32 -19.19
C THR A 204 1.84 -6.89 -20.00
N TYR A 205 2.22 -5.60 -19.90
CA TYR A 205 3.45 -5.09 -20.50
C TYR A 205 4.69 -5.83 -19.98
N LEU A 206 4.82 -5.98 -18.66
CA LEU A 206 5.96 -6.68 -18.05
C LEU A 206 5.96 -8.17 -18.41
N ALA A 207 4.79 -8.81 -18.50
CA ALA A 207 4.69 -10.19 -19.00
C ALA A 207 5.20 -10.33 -20.44
N SER A 208 4.98 -9.32 -21.28
CA SER A 208 5.49 -9.33 -22.67
C SER A 208 6.99 -9.17 -22.77
N LEU A 209 7.61 -8.45 -21.81
CA LEU A 209 9.06 -8.27 -21.76
C LEU A 209 9.79 -9.46 -21.12
N PHE A 210 9.14 -10.15 -20.17
CA PHE A 210 9.75 -11.20 -19.35
C PHE A 210 8.86 -12.45 -19.33
N PRO A 211 8.73 -13.17 -20.46
CA PRO A 211 7.77 -14.28 -20.59
C PRO A 211 8.12 -15.49 -19.70
N ASP A 212 9.38 -15.67 -19.35
CA ASP A 212 9.81 -16.80 -18.52
C ASP A 212 9.84 -16.47 -17.02
N ALA A 213 9.82 -15.17 -16.67
CA ALA A 213 9.87 -14.71 -15.30
C ALA A 213 8.56 -14.97 -14.54
N PRO A 214 8.60 -15.43 -13.29
CA PRO A 214 7.42 -15.40 -12.42
C PRO A 214 7.07 -13.95 -12.06
N LEU A 215 5.84 -13.53 -12.36
CA LEU A 215 5.33 -12.23 -11.98
C LEU A 215 4.72 -12.29 -10.58
N LEU A 216 5.11 -11.38 -9.71
CA LEU A 216 4.64 -11.26 -8.34
C LEU A 216 4.14 -9.84 -8.09
N GLY A 217 3.24 -9.67 -7.10
CA GLY A 217 2.68 -8.37 -6.77
C GLY A 217 3.02 -7.91 -5.34
N VAL A 218 3.27 -6.63 -5.15
CA VAL A 218 3.27 -6.00 -3.82
C VAL A 218 2.50 -4.68 -3.90
N GLY A 219 1.57 -4.47 -2.97
CA GLY A 219 0.84 -3.21 -2.88
C GLY A 219 0.95 -2.59 -1.50
N PHE A 220 1.00 -1.26 -1.44
CA PHE A 220 1.02 -0.48 -0.22
C PHE A 220 -0.23 0.39 -0.10
N SER A 221 -0.95 0.33 1.03
CA SER A 221 -2.10 1.20 1.31
C SER A 221 -3.10 1.22 0.14
N LEU A 222 -3.34 2.35 -0.53
CA LEU A 222 -4.19 2.42 -1.71
C LEU A 222 -3.74 1.46 -2.82
N GLY A 223 -2.43 1.34 -3.08
CA GLY A 223 -1.90 0.38 -4.05
C GLY A 223 -2.16 -1.07 -3.67
N ALA A 224 -2.25 -1.37 -2.36
CA ALA A 224 -2.67 -2.68 -1.88
C ALA A 224 -4.17 -2.96 -2.17
N ALA A 225 -5.02 -1.92 -2.10
CA ALA A 225 -6.43 -2.05 -2.48
C ALA A 225 -6.58 -2.33 -3.99
N VAL A 226 -5.84 -1.62 -4.83
CA VAL A 226 -5.77 -1.87 -6.29
C VAL A 226 -5.31 -3.30 -6.56
N MET A 227 -4.24 -3.76 -5.90
CA MET A 227 -3.69 -5.12 -6.05
C MET A 227 -4.68 -6.20 -5.62
N THR A 228 -5.35 -6.02 -4.47
CA THR A 228 -6.36 -6.96 -3.95
C THR A 228 -7.53 -7.10 -4.93
N ARG A 229 -8.04 -5.98 -5.42
CA ARG A 229 -9.13 -5.95 -6.40
C ARG A 229 -8.70 -6.58 -7.73
N TYR A 230 -7.53 -6.22 -8.24
CA TYR A 230 -6.97 -6.80 -9.46
C TYR A 230 -6.91 -8.33 -9.40
N LEU A 231 -6.41 -8.89 -8.30
CA LEU A 231 -6.37 -10.34 -8.11
C LEU A 231 -7.76 -10.97 -8.09
N GLY A 232 -8.74 -10.31 -7.46
CA GLY A 232 -10.12 -10.78 -7.43
C GLY A 232 -10.83 -10.65 -8.77
N GLU A 233 -10.55 -9.61 -9.56
CA GLU A 233 -11.08 -9.43 -10.92
C GLU A 233 -10.51 -10.46 -11.90
N GLN A 234 -9.21 -10.72 -11.81
CA GLN A 234 -8.53 -11.67 -12.68
C GLN A 234 -8.75 -13.14 -12.28
N GLY A 235 -8.90 -13.43 -10.99
CA GLY A 235 -9.08 -14.79 -10.50
C GLY A 235 -8.01 -15.74 -11.04
N ASP A 236 -8.44 -16.82 -11.69
CA ASP A 236 -7.55 -17.82 -12.31
C ASP A 236 -6.75 -17.27 -13.50
N LYS A 237 -7.21 -16.17 -14.12
CA LYS A 237 -6.54 -15.52 -15.25
C LYS A 237 -5.45 -14.54 -14.80
N SER A 238 -5.23 -14.39 -13.50
CA SER A 238 -4.16 -13.52 -13.00
C SER A 238 -2.80 -14.00 -13.46
N ARG A 239 -2.04 -13.11 -14.10
CA ARG A 239 -0.63 -13.33 -14.45
C ARG A 239 0.29 -13.24 -13.23
N LEU A 240 -0.17 -12.63 -12.15
CA LEU A 240 0.54 -12.65 -10.88
C LEU A 240 0.39 -14.03 -10.24
N ARG A 241 1.49 -14.65 -9.89
CA ARG A 241 1.52 -15.94 -9.19
C ARG A 241 1.16 -15.82 -7.73
N ALA A 242 1.50 -14.69 -7.12
CA ALA A 242 1.15 -14.37 -5.74
C ALA A 242 1.26 -12.86 -5.51
N ALA A 243 0.69 -12.38 -4.40
CA ALA A 243 0.91 -11.01 -3.98
C ALA A 243 1.01 -10.84 -2.46
N VAL A 244 1.66 -9.74 -2.05
CA VAL A 244 1.65 -9.24 -0.68
C VAL A 244 0.98 -7.88 -0.65
N VAL A 245 -0.01 -7.70 0.22
CA VAL A 245 -0.76 -6.45 0.38
C VAL A 245 -0.52 -5.88 1.76
N LEU A 246 0.12 -4.72 1.82
CA LEU A 246 0.64 -4.10 3.02
C LEU A 246 -0.23 -2.92 3.45
N TYR A 247 -0.75 -2.95 4.69
CA TYR A 247 -1.59 -1.89 5.27
C TYR A 247 -2.80 -1.53 4.39
N CYS A 248 -3.41 -2.55 3.79
CA CYS A 248 -4.48 -2.41 2.83
C CYS A 248 -5.78 -1.92 3.47
N PRO A 249 -6.42 -0.84 2.96
CA PRO A 249 -7.75 -0.44 3.37
C PRO A 249 -8.81 -1.38 2.77
N LEU A 250 -8.88 -2.60 3.31
CA LEU A 250 -9.76 -3.66 2.80
C LEU A 250 -11.24 -3.33 2.97
N GLU A 251 -11.62 -2.50 3.97
CA GLU A 251 -12.98 -2.02 4.23
C GLU A 251 -13.04 -0.50 4.13
N LEU A 252 -13.18 0.02 2.90
CA LEU A 252 -13.12 1.46 2.63
C LEU A 252 -14.21 2.25 3.34
N LYS A 253 -15.43 1.71 3.44
CA LYS A 253 -16.56 2.40 4.08
C LYS A 253 -16.33 2.57 5.59
N ALA A 254 -15.88 1.50 6.25
CA ALA A 254 -15.55 1.52 7.67
C ALA A 254 -14.37 2.47 7.97
N MET A 255 -13.30 2.41 7.15
CA MET A 255 -12.15 3.30 7.25
C MET A 255 -12.56 4.76 7.08
N SER A 256 -13.34 5.10 6.04
CA SER A 256 -13.80 6.47 5.78
C SER A 256 -14.63 7.01 6.95
N ALA A 257 -15.58 6.23 7.45
CA ALA A 257 -16.41 6.61 8.60
C ALA A 257 -15.56 6.88 9.86
N LYS A 258 -14.53 6.07 10.10
CA LYS A 258 -13.60 6.25 11.23
C LYS A 258 -12.77 7.53 11.09
N LEU A 259 -12.22 7.78 9.90
CA LEU A 259 -11.44 8.99 9.60
C LEU A 259 -12.28 10.28 9.71
N ASP A 260 -13.56 10.20 9.40
CA ASP A 260 -14.48 11.33 9.48
C ASP A 260 -15.08 11.54 10.89
N SER A 261 -14.75 10.65 11.82
CA SER A 261 -15.23 10.76 13.21
C SER A 261 -14.76 12.07 13.86
N ALA A 262 -15.44 12.45 14.96
CA ALA A 262 -15.16 13.69 15.70
C ALA A 262 -13.84 13.63 16.51
N HIS A 263 -13.23 12.44 16.64
CA HIS A 263 -12.01 12.26 17.41
C HIS A 263 -10.81 12.99 16.79
N LEU A 264 -9.94 13.53 17.63
CA LEU A 264 -8.84 14.41 17.22
C LEU A 264 -7.88 13.75 16.23
N PHE A 265 -7.39 12.55 16.54
CA PHE A 265 -6.39 11.88 15.69
C PHE A 265 -6.92 11.45 14.32
N PRO A 266 -8.06 10.73 14.20
CA PRO A 266 -8.66 10.44 12.91
C PRO A 266 -8.87 11.70 12.07
N ARG A 267 -9.33 12.80 12.72
CA ARG A 267 -9.53 14.09 12.06
C ARG A 267 -8.24 14.68 11.50
N LEU A 268 -7.11 14.59 12.22
CA LEU A 268 -5.81 15.05 11.74
C LEU A 268 -5.32 14.23 10.54
N TYR A 269 -5.50 12.91 10.56
CA TYR A 269 -5.15 12.05 9.42
C TYR A 269 -6.03 12.34 8.20
N SER A 270 -7.35 12.46 8.39
CA SER A 270 -8.28 12.84 7.32
C SER A 270 -7.91 14.18 6.68
N LEU A 271 -7.59 15.20 7.51
CA LEU A 271 -7.11 16.50 7.05
C LEU A 271 -5.81 16.39 6.24
N THR A 272 -4.86 15.60 6.73
CA THR A 272 -3.56 15.41 6.06
C THR A 272 -3.74 14.71 4.71
N MET A 273 -4.57 13.68 4.63
CA MET A 273 -4.92 13.00 3.38
C MET A 273 -5.61 13.95 2.41
N ALA A 274 -6.59 14.72 2.87
CA ALA A 274 -7.28 15.72 2.06
C ALA A 274 -6.28 16.72 1.43
N ARG A 275 -5.33 17.22 2.22
CA ARG A 275 -4.30 18.16 1.75
C ARG A 275 -3.35 17.50 0.74
N LYS A 276 -2.97 16.25 0.96
CA LYS A 276 -2.14 15.51 -0.01
C LYS A 276 -2.86 15.35 -1.35
N ILE A 277 -4.14 14.98 -1.34
CA ILE A 277 -4.93 14.87 -2.57
C ILE A 277 -5.02 16.23 -3.27
N LEU A 278 -5.35 17.31 -2.53
CA LEU A 278 -5.44 18.65 -3.10
C LEU A 278 -4.09 19.11 -3.68
N LYS A 279 -2.98 18.87 -2.97
CA LYS A 279 -1.63 19.20 -3.45
C LYS A 279 -1.29 18.43 -4.73
N SER A 280 -1.61 17.16 -4.79
CA SER A 280 -1.35 16.32 -5.98
C SER A 280 -2.17 16.74 -7.19
N ILE A 281 -3.44 17.15 -7.00
CA ILE A 281 -4.31 17.51 -8.13
C ILE A 281 -4.13 18.97 -8.59
N SER A 282 -3.76 19.89 -7.68
CA SER A 282 -3.69 21.33 -7.98
C SER A 282 -2.88 21.68 -9.23
N PRO A 283 -1.69 21.09 -9.50
CA PRO A 283 -0.94 21.34 -10.73
C PRO A 283 -1.70 20.96 -12.00
N HIS A 284 -2.63 20.03 -11.90
CA HIS A 284 -3.43 19.51 -13.02
C HIS A 284 -4.77 20.25 -13.21
N LEU A 285 -5.05 21.31 -12.43
CA LEU A 285 -6.24 22.15 -12.55
C LEU A 285 -5.96 23.44 -13.34
N LEU A 286 -4.77 23.56 -13.96
CA LEU A 286 -4.42 24.71 -14.79
C LEU A 286 -5.24 24.72 -16.09
N PRO A 287 -5.45 25.91 -16.69
CA PRO A 287 -6.02 26.01 -18.04
C PRO A 287 -5.27 25.10 -19.01
N HIS A 288 -5.99 24.43 -19.90
CA HIS A 288 -5.49 23.44 -20.87
C HIS A 288 -5.14 22.05 -20.32
N SER A 289 -5.23 21.82 -19.02
CA SER A 289 -5.14 20.46 -18.49
C SER A 289 -6.37 19.64 -18.89
N PRO A 290 -6.22 18.33 -19.18
CA PRO A 290 -7.36 17.45 -19.45
C PRO A 290 -8.44 17.47 -18.37
N LEU A 291 -8.07 17.63 -17.10
CA LEU A 291 -9.03 17.72 -15.98
C LEU A 291 -9.84 19.02 -15.99
N SER A 292 -9.29 20.10 -16.53
CA SER A 292 -9.95 21.41 -16.59
C SER A 292 -10.81 21.60 -17.83
N SER A 293 -10.82 20.62 -18.74
CA SER A 293 -11.66 20.67 -19.94
C SER A 293 -13.13 20.85 -19.57
N PRO A 294 -13.90 21.68 -20.31
CA PRO A 294 -15.35 21.79 -20.12
C PRO A 294 -16.11 20.46 -20.22
N SER A 295 -15.55 19.47 -20.91
CA SER A 295 -16.11 18.12 -21.03
C SER A 295 -15.74 17.20 -19.84
N SER A 296 -14.82 17.62 -18.99
CA SER A 296 -14.44 16.84 -17.79
C SER A 296 -15.55 16.85 -16.75
N PRO A 297 -15.94 15.69 -16.18
CA PRO A 297 -16.87 15.64 -15.05
C PRO A 297 -16.42 16.44 -13.82
N LEU A 298 -15.13 16.77 -13.74
CA LEU A 298 -14.56 17.57 -12.65
C LEU A 298 -14.81 19.06 -12.83
N HIS A 299 -15.06 19.52 -14.05
CA HIS A 299 -15.10 20.95 -14.41
C HIS A 299 -15.96 21.78 -13.46
N VAL A 300 -17.16 21.30 -13.13
CA VAL A 300 -18.10 21.99 -12.24
C VAL A 300 -17.60 22.12 -10.80
N ASN A 301 -16.69 21.25 -10.36
CA ASN A 301 -16.17 21.23 -8.98
C ASN A 301 -14.86 22.05 -8.83
N ILE A 302 -14.22 22.47 -9.94
CA ILE A 302 -12.93 23.17 -9.90
C ILE A 302 -12.95 24.41 -9.00
N PRO A 303 -13.96 25.32 -9.06
CA PRO A 303 -13.99 26.50 -8.19
C PRO A 303 -14.00 26.13 -6.71
N GLU A 304 -14.77 25.12 -6.31
CA GLU A 304 -14.80 24.63 -4.92
C GLU A 304 -13.45 24.03 -4.52
N ILE A 305 -12.84 23.20 -5.36
CA ILE A 305 -11.54 22.56 -5.10
C ILE A 305 -10.45 23.62 -4.90
N LEU A 306 -10.39 24.65 -5.75
CA LEU A 306 -9.43 25.74 -5.61
C LEU A 306 -9.68 26.57 -4.33
N SER A 307 -10.95 26.80 -3.96
CA SER A 307 -11.31 27.44 -2.71
C SER A 307 -10.84 26.64 -1.49
N LEU A 308 -10.99 25.32 -1.51
CA LEU A 308 -10.51 24.43 -0.43
C LEU A 308 -8.98 24.44 -0.32
N SER A 309 -8.27 24.55 -1.44
CA SER A 309 -6.80 24.61 -1.48
C SER A 309 -6.26 25.92 -0.92
N SER A 310 -6.92 27.05 -1.15
CA SER A 310 -6.44 28.40 -0.80
C SER A 310 -6.93 28.91 0.55
N SER A 311 -8.07 28.40 1.05
CA SER A 311 -8.75 28.99 2.21
C SER A 311 -8.19 28.56 3.56
N VAL A 312 -7.87 29.55 4.40
CA VAL A 312 -7.54 29.35 5.83
C VAL A 312 -8.75 28.84 6.63
N LYS A 313 -9.98 29.19 6.22
CA LYS A 313 -11.23 28.84 6.89
C LYS A 313 -11.45 27.32 6.98
N TYR A 314 -11.03 26.56 5.96
CA TYR A 314 -11.24 25.11 5.89
C TYR A 314 -10.10 24.28 6.51
N LYS A 315 -9.09 24.91 7.12
CA LYS A 315 -7.93 24.20 7.67
C LYS A 315 -8.27 23.07 8.66
N TRP A 316 -9.36 23.22 9.43
CA TRP A 316 -9.76 22.28 10.47
C TRP A 316 -11.01 21.46 10.14
N THR A 317 -11.82 21.91 9.18
CA THR A 317 -13.08 21.25 8.81
C THR A 317 -12.94 20.35 7.60
N LEU A 318 -11.86 20.48 6.83
CA LEU A 318 -11.62 19.69 5.64
C LEU A 318 -11.47 18.19 5.99
N ARG A 319 -12.11 17.33 5.18
CA ARG A 319 -12.09 15.88 5.29
C ARG A 319 -11.59 15.24 4.00
N ALA A 320 -10.94 14.08 4.14
CA ALA A 320 -10.53 13.27 2.99
C ALA A 320 -11.75 12.84 2.17
N SER A 321 -12.85 12.44 2.81
CA SER A 321 -14.10 12.09 2.15
C SER A 321 -14.65 13.20 1.27
N LYS A 322 -14.65 14.45 1.75
CA LYS A 322 -15.13 15.61 0.98
C LYS A 322 -14.29 15.83 -0.29
N VAL A 323 -12.96 15.72 -0.20
CA VAL A 323 -12.08 15.85 -1.37
C VAL A 323 -12.24 14.66 -2.31
N THR A 324 -12.35 13.45 -1.77
CA THR A 324 -12.63 12.25 -2.57
C THR A 324 -13.95 12.37 -3.33
N GLU A 325 -15.00 12.88 -2.69
CA GLU A 325 -16.30 13.10 -3.31
C GLU A 325 -16.22 14.13 -4.44
N LEU A 326 -15.52 15.24 -4.23
CA LEU A 326 -15.39 16.30 -5.24
C LEU A 326 -14.53 15.90 -6.44
N VAL A 327 -13.54 15.04 -6.21
CA VAL A 327 -12.50 14.73 -7.20
C VAL A 327 -12.61 13.28 -7.66
N VAL A 328 -12.34 12.33 -6.76
CA VAL A 328 -12.13 10.93 -7.14
C VAL A 328 -13.39 10.28 -7.67
N THR A 329 -14.56 10.57 -7.07
CA THR A 329 -15.84 10.05 -7.57
C THR A 329 -16.19 10.56 -8.98
N LYS A 330 -15.56 11.64 -9.43
CA LYS A 330 -15.83 12.24 -10.75
C LYS A 330 -14.88 11.74 -11.83
N VAL A 331 -13.60 11.59 -11.49
CA VAL A 331 -12.52 11.33 -12.45
C VAL A 331 -11.56 10.20 -12.06
N GLY A 332 -11.90 9.37 -11.05
CA GLY A 332 -11.07 8.23 -10.64
C GLY A 332 -11.04 7.05 -11.64
N GLY A 333 -11.71 7.19 -12.77
CA GLY A 333 -11.77 6.23 -13.86
C GLY A 333 -12.65 6.74 -15.00
N SER A 334 -12.85 5.90 -16.01
CA SER A 334 -13.62 6.21 -17.22
C SER A 334 -15.08 5.71 -17.14
N ALA A 335 -15.90 6.21 -18.06
CA ALA A 335 -17.22 5.67 -18.29
C ALA A 335 -17.14 4.17 -18.70
N PRO A 336 -18.17 3.35 -18.39
CA PRO A 336 -19.46 3.74 -17.80
C PRO A 336 -19.47 3.81 -16.25
N CYS A 337 -18.38 3.40 -15.56
CA CYS A 337 -18.36 3.40 -14.09
C CYS A 337 -18.35 4.81 -13.50
N PHE A 338 -17.70 5.75 -14.15
CA PHE A 338 -17.58 7.15 -13.71
C PHE A 338 -18.39 8.09 -14.58
N PRO A 339 -18.87 9.23 -14.02
CA PRO A 339 -18.78 9.65 -12.62
C PRO A 339 -19.79 8.95 -11.70
N PHE A 340 -19.44 8.77 -10.42
CA PHE A 340 -20.39 8.35 -9.37
C PHE A 340 -21.23 9.53 -8.89
N GLU A 341 -22.49 9.26 -8.52
CA GLU A 341 -23.38 10.27 -7.95
C GLU A 341 -22.91 10.74 -6.58
N GLY A 342 -22.47 9.80 -5.73
CA GLY A 342 -22.03 10.09 -4.37
C GLY A 342 -20.97 9.16 -3.83
N MET A 343 -20.48 9.52 -2.64
CA MET A 343 -19.39 8.83 -1.95
C MET A 343 -19.74 7.39 -1.56
N ASP A 344 -20.97 7.12 -1.13
CA ASP A 344 -21.39 5.78 -0.68
C ASP A 344 -21.33 4.75 -1.80
N GLN A 345 -21.82 5.09 -3.00
CA GLN A 345 -21.77 4.22 -4.18
C GLN A 345 -20.32 3.97 -4.61
N PHE A 346 -19.49 5.02 -4.60
CA PHE A 346 -18.08 4.90 -4.89
C PHE A 346 -17.35 3.98 -3.91
N LEU A 347 -17.55 4.17 -2.60
CA LEU A 347 -16.90 3.36 -1.57
C LEU A 347 -17.33 1.88 -1.66
N GLU A 348 -18.59 1.60 -1.95
CA GLU A 348 -19.09 0.25 -2.13
C GLU A 348 -18.46 -0.41 -3.38
N TRP A 349 -18.47 0.29 -4.51
CA TRP A 349 -17.86 -0.18 -5.76
C TRP A 349 -16.35 -0.39 -5.64
N ALA A 350 -15.64 0.54 -4.97
CA ALA A 350 -14.19 0.52 -4.86
C ALA A 350 -13.67 -0.43 -3.77
N CYS A 351 -14.55 -0.95 -2.89
CA CYS A 351 -14.16 -1.73 -1.72
C CYS A 351 -13.48 -3.05 -2.08
N PRO A 352 -12.22 -3.29 -1.64
CA PRO A 352 -11.52 -4.51 -1.98
C PRO A 352 -12.08 -5.77 -1.33
N SER A 353 -12.74 -5.66 -0.15
CA SER A 353 -13.26 -6.82 0.58
C SER A 353 -14.25 -7.65 -0.22
N GLY A 354 -15.04 -7.02 -1.10
CA GLY A 354 -15.97 -7.70 -2.01
C GLY A 354 -15.29 -8.62 -3.04
N TRP A 355 -13.99 -8.49 -3.23
CA TRP A 355 -13.19 -9.23 -4.21
C TRP A 355 -12.36 -10.35 -3.59
N ILE A 356 -12.18 -10.37 -2.26
CA ILE A 356 -11.33 -11.34 -1.55
C ILE A 356 -11.72 -12.78 -1.86
N GLY A 357 -13.00 -13.09 -1.87
CA GLY A 357 -13.51 -14.44 -2.17
C GLY A 357 -13.26 -14.94 -3.60
N ARG A 358 -12.88 -14.05 -4.51
CA ARG A 358 -12.58 -14.36 -5.92
C ARG A 358 -11.09 -14.51 -6.20
N ILE A 359 -10.23 -14.18 -5.23
CA ILE A 359 -8.79 -14.33 -5.36
C ILE A 359 -8.46 -15.82 -5.50
N LYS A 360 -7.68 -16.15 -6.53
CA LYS A 360 -7.21 -17.50 -6.85
C LYS A 360 -5.69 -17.65 -6.83
N ARG A 361 -5.01 -16.65 -6.28
CA ARG A 361 -3.55 -16.63 -6.12
C ARG A 361 -3.18 -16.49 -4.65
N PRO A 362 -2.15 -17.19 -4.16
CA PRO A 362 -1.65 -17.03 -2.81
C PRO A 362 -1.44 -15.55 -2.48
N THR A 363 -2.09 -15.07 -1.43
CA THR A 363 -2.04 -13.65 -1.07
C THR A 363 -1.82 -13.49 0.42
N LEU A 364 -0.75 -12.77 0.80
CA LEU A 364 -0.45 -12.41 2.19
C LEU A 364 -0.79 -10.95 2.43
N ALA A 365 -1.76 -10.69 3.30
CA ALA A 365 -2.05 -9.35 3.80
C ALA A 365 -1.34 -9.12 5.13
N ILE A 366 -0.62 -8.02 5.28
CA ILE A 366 0.02 -7.61 6.54
C ILE A 366 -0.55 -6.25 6.95
N SER A 367 -1.11 -6.19 8.15
CA SER A 367 -1.73 -4.97 8.72
C SER A 367 -1.31 -4.79 10.16
N ALA A 368 -1.03 -3.55 10.57
CA ALA A 368 -0.84 -3.21 11.97
C ALA A 368 -2.21 -2.92 12.61
N LEU A 369 -2.50 -3.56 13.74
CA LEU A 369 -3.80 -3.42 14.41
C LEU A 369 -3.96 -2.06 15.10
N ASP A 370 -2.84 -1.38 15.41
CA ASP A 370 -2.77 -0.02 15.94
C ASP A 370 -2.60 1.06 14.84
N ASP A 371 -2.82 0.69 13.58
CA ASP A 371 -2.77 1.62 12.45
C ASP A 371 -3.85 2.71 12.61
N PRO A 372 -3.46 4.00 12.66
CA PRO A 372 -4.41 5.08 12.89
C PRO A 372 -5.24 5.45 11.65
N ILE A 373 -4.88 4.93 10.47
CA ILE A 373 -5.58 5.15 9.19
C ILE A 373 -6.42 3.93 8.85
N VAL A 374 -5.80 2.74 8.79
CA VAL A 374 -6.44 1.45 8.52
C VAL A 374 -6.49 0.64 9.80
N SER A 375 -7.40 1.02 10.69
CA SER A 375 -7.50 0.40 12.01
C SER A 375 -7.84 -1.10 11.94
N GLY A 376 -7.30 -1.87 12.89
CA GLY A 376 -7.60 -3.29 13.05
C GLY A 376 -9.10 -3.62 13.11
N ASP A 377 -9.93 -2.69 13.62
CA ASP A 377 -11.40 -2.85 13.66
C ASP A 377 -12.04 -2.80 12.26
N CYS A 378 -11.34 -2.25 11.28
CA CYS A 378 -11.80 -2.13 9.90
C CYS A 378 -11.28 -3.28 9.01
N LEU A 379 -10.75 -4.37 9.56
CA LEU A 379 -10.26 -5.49 8.78
C LEU A 379 -11.38 -6.52 8.55
N PRO A 380 -11.53 -7.05 7.31
CA PRO A 380 -12.61 -7.96 6.93
C PRO A 380 -12.31 -9.41 7.29
N TYR A 381 -12.16 -9.72 8.58
CA TYR A 381 -11.83 -11.07 9.06
C TYR A 381 -12.76 -12.15 8.52
N SER A 382 -14.06 -11.85 8.39
CA SER A 382 -15.05 -12.80 7.85
C SER A 382 -14.83 -13.10 6.38
N ALA A 383 -14.52 -12.09 5.57
CA ALA A 383 -14.23 -12.25 4.15
C ALA A 383 -12.93 -13.06 3.93
N VAL A 384 -11.91 -12.81 4.76
CA VAL A 384 -10.64 -13.57 4.73
C VAL A 384 -10.91 -15.04 5.07
N ARG A 385 -11.67 -15.33 6.13
CA ARG A 385 -12.04 -16.71 6.48
C ARG A 385 -12.87 -17.41 5.41
N ALA A 386 -13.68 -16.66 4.68
CA ALA A 386 -14.50 -17.20 3.57
C ALA A 386 -13.72 -17.34 2.26
N SER A 387 -12.53 -16.75 2.16
CA SER A 387 -11.63 -16.92 1.01
C SER A 387 -10.96 -18.29 1.03
N SER A 388 -10.19 -18.59 0.00
CA SER A 388 -9.38 -19.81 -0.06
C SER A 388 -7.88 -19.53 -0.19
N HIS A 389 -7.50 -18.30 -0.59
CA HIS A 389 -6.13 -17.97 -0.98
C HIS A 389 -5.53 -16.78 -0.23
N MET A 390 -6.28 -16.11 0.64
CA MET A 390 -5.80 -14.94 1.36
C MET A 390 -5.54 -15.25 2.82
N ILE A 391 -4.34 -14.92 3.29
CA ILE A 391 -3.95 -14.94 4.71
C ILE A 391 -3.80 -13.50 5.18
N LEU A 392 -4.38 -13.19 6.34
CA LEU A 392 -4.23 -11.89 7.01
C LEU A 392 -3.36 -12.05 8.26
N ALA A 393 -2.19 -11.42 8.25
CA ALA A 393 -1.29 -11.28 9.37
C ALA A 393 -1.52 -9.92 10.06
N GLY A 394 -2.19 -9.95 11.20
CA GLY A 394 -2.42 -8.79 12.05
C GLY A 394 -1.29 -8.62 13.07
N VAL A 395 -0.52 -7.55 12.97
CA VAL A 395 0.56 -7.21 13.90
C VAL A 395 0.02 -6.24 14.94
N ALA A 396 0.19 -6.53 16.22
CA ALA A 396 -0.42 -5.72 17.30
C ALA A 396 0.02 -4.25 17.28
N GLN A 397 1.21 -3.95 16.78
CA GLN A 397 1.79 -2.61 16.65
C GLN A 397 2.40 -2.42 15.27
N GLY A 398 2.74 -1.18 14.89
CA GLY A 398 3.43 -0.89 13.63
C GLY A 398 2.98 0.37 12.91
N GLY A 399 1.76 0.84 13.18
CA GLY A 399 1.17 2.01 12.51
C GLY A 399 1.04 1.84 10.99
N HIS A 400 0.71 2.93 10.30
CA HIS A 400 0.55 2.92 8.85
C HIS A 400 1.89 3.07 8.13
N LEU A 401 2.29 2.08 7.35
CA LEU A 401 3.54 2.03 6.57
C LEU A 401 4.84 2.21 7.41
N GLY A 402 4.74 2.06 8.73
CA GLY A 402 5.84 2.15 9.65
C GLY A 402 6.51 0.80 9.88
N SER A 403 6.17 0.15 10.99
CA SER A 403 6.77 -1.11 11.47
C SER A 403 8.29 -1.07 11.56
N PHE A 404 8.80 0.07 12.08
CA PHE A 404 10.25 0.22 12.32
C PHE A 404 10.67 -0.64 13.51
N ASP A 405 11.65 -1.52 13.30
CA ASP A 405 12.17 -2.46 14.28
C ASP A 405 13.65 -2.23 14.64
N SER A 406 14.21 -1.09 14.24
CA SER A 406 15.58 -0.75 14.59
C SER A 406 15.73 -0.52 16.09
N PRO A 407 16.74 -1.11 16.73
CA PRO A 407 17.00 -0.91 18.15
C PRO A 407 17.49 0.51 18.49
N PHE A 408 17.98 1.26 17.49
CA PHE A 408 18.55 2.60 17.70
C PHE A 408 17.96 3.61 16.70
N PRO A 409 17.78 4.88 17.11
CA PRO A 409 17.36 5.97 16.24
C PRO A 409 18.48 6.51 15.33
N PHE A 410 19.63 5.86 15.31
CA PHE A 410 20.82 6.21 14.52
C PHE A 410 21.48 4.94 13.98
N GLY A 411 22.39 5.10 13.04
CA GLY A 411 23.08 3.99 12.38
C GLY A 411 22.40 3.55 11.08
N PRO A 412 23.01 2.59 10.36
CA PRO A 412 22.56 2.19 9.02
C PRO A 412 21.16 1.53 9.00
N ASP A 413 20.78 0.90 10.11
CA ASP A 413 19.51 0.17 10.19
C ASP A 413 18.36 1.00 10.81
N LYS A 414 18.57 2.31 11.07
CA LYS A 414 17.58 3.13 11.78
C LYS A 414 16.20 3.16 11.12
N HIS A 415 16.15 2.97 9.80
CA HIS A 415 14.94 3.00 8.99
C HIS A 415 14.47 1.62 8.52
N ARG A 416 15.03 0.54 9.10
CA ARG A 416 14.63 -0.82 8.76
C ARG A 416 13.16 -1.06 9.11
N ARG A 417 12.39 -1.58 8.14
CA ARG A 417 10.98 -1.92 8.29
C ARG A 417 10.80 -3.43 8.35
N TRP A 418 10.19 -3.89 9.45
CA TRP A 418 9.99 -5.31 9.71
C TRP A 418 9.18 -6.03 8.61
N HIS A 419 8.14 -5.38 8.06
CA HIS A 419 7.27 -6.00 7.05
C HIS A 419 7.98 -6.44 5.78
N VAL A 420 9.18 -5.94 5.51
CA VAL A 420 10.00 -6.36 4.37
C VAL A 420 10.39 -7.84 4.50
N ARG A 421 10.72 -8.32 5.72
CA ARG A 421 11.13 -9.71 5.93
C ARG A 421 10.05 -10.70 5.56
N PRO A 422 8.85 -10.69 6.15
CA PRO A 422 7.79 -11.64 5.78
C PRO A 422 7.35 -11.49 4.32
N THR A 423 7.49 -10.29 3.72
CA THR A 423 7.26 -10.10 2.29
C THR A 423 8.23 -10.91 1.44
N ILE A 424 9.55 -10.79 1.70
CA ILE A 424 10.57 -11.55 0.97
C ILE A 424 10.43 -13.05 1.24
N GLU A 425 10.21 -13.46 2.48
CA GLU A 425 10.02 -14.86 2.86
C GLU A 425 8.84 -15.49 2.12
N PHE A 426 7.69 -14.83 2.09
CA PHE A 426 6.50 -15.32 1.40
C PHE A 426 6.70 -15.45 -0.12
N LEU A 427 7.21 -14.38 -0.76
CA LEU A 427 7.43 -14.38 -2.20
C LEU A 427 8.48 -15.43 -2.62
N ARG A 428 9.52 -15.63 -1.81
CA ARG A 428 10.50 -16.69 -2.02
C ARG A 428 9.85 -18.07 -1.93
N GLY A 429 9.04 -18.30 -0.90
CA GLY A 429 8.31 -19.56 -0.76
C GLY A 429 7.43 -19.89 -1.96
N VAL A 430 6.77 -18.87 -2.53
CA VAL A 430 5.99 -19.04 -3.77
C VAL A 430 6.87 -19.44 -4.94
N ILE A 431 8.04 -18.83 -5.10
CA ILE A 431 8.96 -19.15 -6.21
C ILE A 431 9.50 -20.56 -6.08
N GLU A 432 9.90 -20.98 -4.88
CA GLU A 432 10.59 -22.25 -4.63
C GLU A 432 9.64 -23.45 -4.54
N ASP A 433 8.47 -23.29 -3.89
CA ASP A 433 7.57 -24.42 -3.61
C ASP A 433 6.37 -24.51 -4.56
N LEU A 434 6.05 -23.45 -5.29
CA LEU A 434 4.90 -23.46 -6.20
C LEU A 434 5.38 -23.40 -7.66
N PRO A 435 5.73 -24.53 -8.29
CA PRO A 435 6.09 -24.54 -9.70
C PRO A 435 4.92 -24.04 -10.56
N LYS A 436 5.23 -23.42 -11.70
CA LYS A 436 4.23 -22.95 -12.65
C LYS A 436 3.36 -24.13 -13.10
N THR A 437 2.05 -23.96 -12.98
CA THR A 437 1.08 -24.91 -13.56
C THR A 437 1.06 -24.79 -15.09
N ALA A 438 0.56 -25.81 -15.79
CA ALA A 438 0.44 -25.76 -17.25
C ALA A 438 -0.43 -24.58 -17.74
N SER A 439 -1.50 -24.24 -17.01
CA SER A 439 -2.35 -23.08 -17.31
C SER A 439 -1.64 -21.76 -17.08
N GLU A 440 -0.78 -21.66 -16.08
CA GLU A 440 0.05 -20.46 -15.84
C GLU A 440 1.12 -20.29 -16.93
N GLN A 441 1.74 -21.40 -17.35
CA GLN A 441 2.68 -21.37 -18.49
C GLN A 441 2.01 -20.94 -19.80
N GLU A 442 0.73 -21.28 -20.00
CA GLU A 442 -0.03 -20.81 -21.15
C GLU A 442 -0.39 -19.32 -21.02
N LEU A 443 -0.76 -18.85 -19.83
CA LEU A 443 -1.02 -17.43 -19.56
C LEU A 443 0.24 -16.57 -19.73
N ASP A 444 1.41 -17.10 -19.45
CA ASP A 444 2.69 -16.39 -19.59
C ASP A 444 3.13 -16.27 -21.07
N ARG A 445 2.60 -17.12 -21.96
CA ARG A 445 2.80 -17.01 -23.42
C ARG A 445 2.01 -15.84 -23.98
N VAL A 446 2.58 -14.64 -23.82
CA VAL A 446 1.96 -13.41 -24.30
C VAL A 446 2.18 -13.26 -25.79
N GLN A 447 1.10 -13.29 -26.58
CA GLN A 447 1.15 -12.93 -28.00
C GLN A 447 0.86 -11.44 -28.12
N VAL A 448 1.88 -10.69 -28.45
CA VAL A 448 1.76 -9.24 -28.70
C VAL A 448 1.39 -9.00 -30.15
N GLU A 449 0.31 -8.29 -30.39
CA GLU A 449 -0.13 -7.84 -31.69
C GLU A 449 0.12 -6.35 -31.84
N GLU A 450 0.73 -5.93 -32.92
CA GLU A 450 0.76 -4.51 -33.32
C GLU A 450 -0.47 -4.24 -34.18
N ARG A 451 -1.41 -3.38 -33.68
CA ARG A 451 -2.67 -3.05 -34.42
C ARG A 451 -2.62 -1.70 -35.11
N GLU A 452 -1.89 -0.75 -34.51
CA GLU A 452 -1.70 0.60 -35.02
C GLU A 452 -0.25 1.01 -34.83
N GLU A 453 0.21 2.06 -35.49
CA GLU A 453 1.61 2.50 -35.39
C GLU A 453 2.06 2.75 -33.94
N GLY A 454 2.93 1.88 -33.44
CA GLY A 454 3.51 1.92 -32.10
C GLY A 454 2.56 1.46 -30.97
N TRP A 455 1.37 0.90 -31.28
CA TRP A 455 0.47 0.30 -30.29
C TRP A 455 0.64 -1.22 -30.25
N SER A 456 0.95 -1.71 -29.07
CA SER A 456 1.03 -3.13 -28.74
C SER A 456 -0.22 -3.57 -27.98
N TRP A 457 -0.73 -4.76 -28.29
CA TRP A 457 -1.94 -5.30 -27.70
C TRP A 457 -1.76 -6.76 -27.29
N VAL A 458 -2.40 -7.12 -26.17
CA VAL A 458 -2.60 -8.49 -25.74
C VAL A 458 -4.08 -8.66 -25.41
N GLY A 459 -4.84 -9.29 -26.30
CA GLY A 459 -6.29 -9.33 -26.20
C GLY A 459 -6.89 -7.90 -26.23
N GLU A 460 -7.53 -7.50 -25.12
CA GLU A 460 -8.13 -6.16 -24.99
C GLU A 460 -7.19 -5.13 -24.29
N VAL A 461 -6.02 -5.55 -23.81
CA VAL A 461 -5.08 -4.69 -23.14
C VAL A 461 -4.11 -4.09 -24.14
N GLY A 462 -4.16 -2.78 -24.31
CA GLY A 462 -3.30 -2.05 -25.22
C GLY A 462 -2.37 -1.07 -24.49
N TRP A 463 -1.20 -0.85 -25.06
CA TRP A 463 -0.28 0.19 -24.62
C TRP A 463 0.58 0.68 -25.77
N LYS A 464 1.14 1.88 -25.59
CA LYS A 464 2.18 2.45 -26.44
C LYS A 464 3.28 3.03 -25.57
N VAL A 465 4.52 2.65 -25.79
CA VAL A 465 5.66 3.30 -25.14
C VAL A 465 5.84 4.68 -25.77
N VAL A 466 5.65 5.74 -24.97
CA VAL A 466 5.67 7.14 -25.44
C VAL A 466 6.86 7.93 -24.89
N GLY A 467 7.63 7.36 -24.00
CA GLY A 467 8.84 7.98 -23.47
C GLY A 467 9.63 6.99 -22.62
N GLU A 468 10.92 7.20 -22.60
CA GLU A 468 11.88 6.47 -21.79
C GLU A 468 12.81 7.47 -21.09
N GLU A 469 12.97 7.34 -19.79
CA GLU A 469 13.90 8.14 -19.00
C GLU A 469 14.95 7.18 -18.41
N GLU A 470 16.20 7.27 -18.86
CA GLU A 470 17.27 6.37 -18.44
C GLU A 470 17.64 6.52 -16.98
N GLU A 471 17.42 7.70 -16.38
CA GLU A 471 17.69 8.00 -14.99
C GLU A 471 16.55 8.87 -14.41
N CYS A 472 15.48 8.27 -13.92
CA CYS A 472 14.64 8.95 -12.95
C CYS A 472 15.17 8.66 -11.55
N GLY A 473 16.07 9.54 -11.11
CA GLY A 473 16.64 9.51 -9.78
C GLY A 473 15.64 10.00 -8.74
N TRP A 474 15.86 9.56 -7.52
CA TRP A 474 15.26 10.13 -6.34
C TRP A 474 15.39 11.67 -6.34
N VAL A 475 14.29 12.39 -6.33
CA VAL A 475 14.24 13.82 -6.05
C VAL A 475 13.98 13.98 -4.56
N GLY A 476 14.89 14.62 -3.86
CA GLY A 476 14.78 14.88 -2.42
C GLY A 476 13.47 15.55 -2.03
N ASN A 477 13.12 15.46 -0.74
CA ASN A 477 11.91 16.03 -0.14
C ASN A 477 11.79 17.55 -0.32
N GLY A 478 11.75 18.08 -1.52
CA GLY A 478 11.72 19.52 -1.75
C GLY A 478 11.07 19.99 -3.04
N ASP A 479 11.08 19.17 -4.07
CA ASP A 479 10.76 19.66 -5.42
C ASP A 479 9.72 18.78 -6.18
N VAL A 480 8.58 18.46 -5.54
CA VAL A 480 7.37 17.99 -6.26
C VAL A 480 6.14 18.67 -5.68
#